data_b792ce0f318ac10a2e422491bab133f2
#
_entry.id   b792ce0f318ac10a2e422491bab133f2
#
_cell.length_a   1.000
_cell.length_b   1.000
_cell.length_c   1.000
_cell.angle_alpha   90.00
_cell.angle_beta   90.00
_cell.angle_gamma   90.00
#
_symmetry.space_group_name_H-M   'P 1'
#
loop_
_entity.id
_entity.type
_entity.pdbx_description
1 polymer ?
#
loop_
_entity_poly.entity_id
_entity_poly.type
_entity_poly.pdbx_seq_one_letter_code
_entity_poly.pdbx_strand_id
1 'polypeptide(L)'
;MNRFQLLRLGLFQLAAGAVSVIFLGVVNRVMRVELGIDLFTVSVLVGGGHYLGALVAIPFGHYSDSHTVFGYRRSVYALSGAILTALILAASPFVVTWLAQNQTPINFVLVFLFFLLEGVSTFVAGTAYLSLITDLTTEKERGGATGVVWTLLMVGIIFTGISTGLILKTYSFNSFLTLTLIGAGLSVALVVIALLNQERRAVAAAPQTS
;
A
#
# COMPACT_ATOMS: atom_id res chain seq x y z
N MET A 1 14.32 -4.90 -20.52
CA MET A 1 14.24 -3.72 -19.61
C MET A 1 15.61 -3.34 -19.08
N ASN A 2 15.95 -2.01 -18.94
CA ASN A 2 17.23 -1.56 -18.40
C ASN A 2 17.30 -1.82 -16.88
N ARG A 3 18.48 -2.17 -16.33
CA ARG A 3 18.69 -2.41 -14.89
C ARG A 3 18.30 -1.20 -14.01
N PHE A 4 18.60 0.01 -14.46
CA PHE A 4 18.22 1.24 -13.74
C PHE A 4 16.69 1.40 -13.68
N GLN A 5 15.99 1.14 -14.78
CA GLN A 5 14.54 1.17 -14.84
C GLN A 5 13.92 0.13 -13.89
N LEU A 6 14.49 -1.07 -13.83
CA LEU A 6 14.03 -2.13 -12.92
C LEU A 6 14.21 -1.74 -11.47
N LEU A 7 15.38 -1.20 -11.08
CA LEU A 7 15.61 -0.73 -9.71
C LEU A 7 14.67 0.41 -9.34
N ARG A 8 14.42 1.34 -10.27
CA ARG A 8 13.48 2.44 -10.05
C ARG A 8 12.04 1.93 -9.84
N LEU A 9 11.59 0.99 -10.65
CA LEU A 9 10.29 0.33 -10.45
C LEU A 9 10.23 -0.40 -9.11
N GLY A 10 11.33 -1.03 -8.69
CA GLY A 10 11.42 -1.71 -7.40
C GLY A 10 11.25 -0.80 -6.18
N LEU A 11 11.38 0.54 -6.31
CA LEU A 11 11.09 1.50 -5.24
C LEU A 11 9.62 1.45 -4.81
N PHE A 12 8.70 1.07 -5.70
CA PHE A 12 7.30 0.82 -5.34
C PHE A 12 7.19 -0.28 -4.30
N GLN A 13 7.86 -1.41 -4.52
CA GLN A 13 7.83 -2.53 -3.58
C GLN A 13 8.58 -2.23 -2.28
N LEU A 14 9.65 -1.45 -2.34
CA LEU A 14 10.33 -0.97 -1.13
C LEU A 14 9.37 -0.13 -0.27
N ALA A 15 8.62 0.79 -0.90
CA ALA A 15 7.60 1.58 -0.22
C ALA A 15 6.46 0.70 0.32
N ALA A 16 5.97 -0.27 -0.46
CA ALA A 16 4.94 -1.21 -0.03
C ALA A 16 5.38 -2.04 1.18
N GLY A 17 6.64 -2.52 1.20
CA GLY A 17 7.22 -3.22 2.34
C GLY A 17 7.30 -2.34 3.58
N ALA A 18 7.69 -1.08 3.44
CA ALA A 18 7.72 -0.11 4.54
C ALA A 18 6.33 0.15 5.12
N VAL A 19 5.35 0.42 4.27
CA VAL A 19 3.95 0.67 4.68
C VAL A 19 3.35 -0.55 5.37
N SER A 20 3.60 -1.76 4.85
CA SER A 20 3.07 -2.99 5.46
C SER A 20 3.57 -3.21 6.88
N VAL A 21 4.84 -2.93 7.16
CA VAL A 21 5.39 -3.01 8.53
C VAL A 21 4.75 -2.00 9.45
N ILE A 22 4.59 -0.75 9.02
CA ILE A 22 3.99 0.27 9.87
C ILE A 22 2.51 -0.07 10.12
N PHE A 23 1.77 -0.45 9.09
CA PHE A 23 0.33 -0.67 9.20
C PHE A 23 0.01 -2.00 9.89
N LEU A 24 0.52 -3.13 9.39
CA LEU A 24 0.22 -4.44 9.95
C LEU A 24 1.01 -4.74 11.23
N GLY A 25 2.18 -4.15 11.41
CA GLY A 25 3.04 -4.37 12.57
C GLY A 25 2.85 -3.31 13.65
N VAL A 26 3.17 -2.05 13.34
CA VAL A 26 3.20 -0.98 14.35
C VAL A 26 1.80 -0.58 14.81
N VAL A 27 0.85 -0.36 13.88
CA VAL A 27 -0.54 -0.02 14.24
C VAL A 27 -1.16 -1.13 15.07
N ASN A 28 -0.97 -2.39 14.67
CA ASN A 28 -1.42 -3.57 15.43
C ASN A 28 -0.85 -3.56 16.85
N ARG A 29 0.49 -3.40 16.99
CA ARG A 29 1.14 -3.33 18.30
C ARG A 29 0.59 -2.19 19.15
N VAL A 30 0.45 -0.98 18.58
CA VAL A 30 -0.07 0.19 19.30
C VAL A 30 -1.49 -0.06 19.79
N MET A 31 -2.36 -0.57 18.94
CA MET A 31 -3.73 -0.91 19.34
C MET A 31 -3.77 -1.90 20.50
N ARG A 32 -2.93 -2.95 20.45
CA ARG A 32 -2.93 -4.02 21.47
C ARG A 32 -2.20 -3.63 22.74
N VAL A 33 -0.99 -3.11 22.62
CA VAL A 33 -0.07 -2.94 23.76
C VAL A 33 -0.25 -1.58 24.44
N GLU A 34 -0.37 -0.53 23.65
CA GLU A 34 -0.39 0.85 24.15
C GLU A 34 -1.81 1.35 24.44
N LEU A 35 -2.77 0.97 23.59
CA LEU A 35 -4.17 1.41 23.71
C LEU A 35 -5.05 0.37 24.44
N GLY A 36 -4.56 -0.83 24.74
CA GLY A 36 -5.26 -1.84 25.50
C GLY A 36 -6.49 -2.46 24.80
N ILE A 37 -6.60 -2.32 23.48
CA ILE A 37 -7.69 -2.93 22.71
C ILE A 37 -7.49 -4.45 22.72
N ASP A 38 -8.55 -5.22 22.92
CA ASP A 38 -8.44 -6.68 23.01
C ASP A 38 -7.90 -7.31 21.70
N LEU A 39 -7.23 -8.46 21.84
CA LEU A 39 -6.55 -9.11 20.71
C LEU A 39 -7.51 -9.55 19.62
N PHE A 40 -8.72 -10.03 19.98
CA PHE A 40 -9.70 -10.45 18.98
C PHE A 40 -10.16 -9.27 18.14
N THR A 41 -10.48 -8.14 18.77
CA THR A 41 -10.84 -6.88 18.10
C THR A 41 -9.74 -6.42 17.15
N VAL A 42 -8.50 -6.38 17.62
CA VAL A 42 -7.35 -5.99 16.77
C VAL A 42 -7.20 -6.93 15.59
N SER A 43 -7.32 -8.24 15.80
CA SER A 43 -7.18 -9.24 14.74
C SER A 43 -8.30 -9.12 13.69
N VAL A 44 -9.53 -8.87 14.11
CA VAL A 44 -10.66 -8.66 13.19
C VAL A 44 -10.50 -7.36 12.40
N LEU A 45 -10.10 -6.28 13.06
CA LEU A 45 -9.92 -4.98 12.40
C LEU A 45 -8.75 -5.00 11.43
N VAL A 46 -7.56 -5.31 11.92
CA VAL A 46 -6.32 -5.25 11.11
C VAL A 46 -6.26 -6.44 10.15
N GLY A 47 -6.39 -7.67 10.65
CA GLY A 47 -6.32 -8.87 9.83
C GLY A 47 -7.54 -9.01 8.92
N GLY A 48 -8.75 -9.01 9.51
CA GLY A 48 -10.00 -9.15 8.77
C GLY A 48 -10.21 -8.02 7.76
N GLY A 49 -10.15 -6.76 8.21
CA GLY A 49 -10.36 -5.60 7.34
C GLY A 49 -9.39 -5.56 6.18
N HIS A 50 -8.08 -5.62 6.46
CA HIS A 50 -7.05 -5.57 5.43
C HIS A 50 -7.17 -6.70 4.39
N TYR A 51 -7.22 -7.97 4.84
CA TYR A 51 -7.23 -9.10 3.91
C TYR A 51 -8.55 -9.28 3.16
N LEU A 52 -9.69 -8.89 3.74
CA LEU A 52 -10.95 -8.83 2.98
C LEU A 52 -10.90 -7.80 1.86
N GLY A 53 -10.08 -6.76 2.00
CA GLY A 53 -9.79 -5.81 0.93
C GLY A 53 -9.26 -6.47 -0.34
N ALA A 54 -8.51 -7.57 -0.23
CA ALA A 54 -8.03 -8.34 -1.38
C ALA A 54 -9.19 -8.88 -2.24
N LEU A 55 -10.24 -9.40 -1.61
CA LEU A 55 -11.42 -9.92 -2.31
C LEU A 55 -12.17 -8.80 -3.05
N VAL A 56 -12.30 -7.64 -2.41
CA VAL A 56 -12.96 -6.46 -3.02
C VAL A 56 -12.09 -5.89 -4.15
N ALA A 57 -10.76 -6.01 -4.06
CA ALA A 57 -9.84 -5.51 -5.10
C ALA A 57 -9.84 -6.35 -6.39
N ILE A 58 -10.29 -7.60 -6.38
CA ILE A 58 -10.34 -8.48 -7.57
C ILE A 58 -11.12 -7.84 -8.72
N PRO A 59 -12.36 -7.34 -8.54
CA PRO A 59 -13.12 -6.67 -9.61
C PRO A 59 -12.39 -5.44 -10.16
N PHE A 60 -11.64 -4.71 -9.33
CA PHE A 60 -10.86 -3.55 -9.76
C PHE A 60 -9.70 -3.92 -10.69
N GLY A 61 -9.11 -5.11 -10.53
CA GLY A 61 -8.13 -5.64 -11.46
C GLY A 61 -8.71 -5.76 -12.88
N HIS A 62 -9.85 -6.41 -13.03
CA HIS A 62 -10.55 -6.52 -14.30
C HIS A 62 -11.00 -5.16 -14.86
N TYR A 63 -11.45 -4.26 -13.98
CA TYR A 63 -11.85 -2.92 -14.39
C TYR A 63 -10.65 -2.12 -14.94
N SER A 64 -9.51 -2.16 -14.28
CA SER A 64 -8.29 -1.48 -14.72
C SER A 64 -7.74 -2.03 -16.05
N ASP A 65 -8.01 -3.31 -16.36
CA ASP A 65 -7.60 -3.94 -17.62
C ASP A 65 -8.35 -3.38 -18.83
N SER A 66 -9.59 -2.99 -18.64
CA SER A 66 -10.51 -2.53 -19.69
C SER A 66 -10.63 -1.02 -19.79
N HIS A 67 -10.24 -0.26 -18.76
CA HIS A 67 -10.45 1.18 -18.71
C HIS A 67 -9.11 1.93 -18.56
N THR A 68 -8.89 2.89 -19.45
CA THR A 68 -7.76 3.83 -19.35
C THR A 68 -8.21 5.13 -18.70
N VAL A 69 -7.40 5.64 -17.78
CA VAL A 69 -7.62 6.94 -17.14
C VAL A 69 -6.48 7.87 -17.56
N PHE A 70 -6.79 9.02 -18.16
CA PHE A 70 -5.82 9.95 -18.75
C PHE A 70 -4.84 9.32 -19.77
N GLY A 71 -5.26 8.21 -20.41
CA GLY A 71 -4.42 7.46 -21.36
C GLY A 71 -3.45 6.48 -20.71
N TYR A 72 -3.52 6.25 -19.41
CA TYR A 72 -2.74 5.24 -18.69
C TYR A 72 -3.63 4.12 -18.18
N ARG A 73 -3.16 2.88 -18.25
CA ARG A 73 -3.90 1.68 -17.81
C ARG A 73 -3.50 1.20 -16.41
N ARG A 74 -2.22 1.29 -16.08
CA ARG A 74 -1.65 0.68 -14.86
C ARG A 74 -1.16 1.73 -13.87
N SER A 75 -0.36 2.69 -14.34
CA SER A 75 0.31 3.64 -13.45
C SER A 75 -0.65 4.50 -12.64
N VAL A 76 -1.82 4.87 -13.20
CA VAL A 76 -2.80 5.69 -12.48
C VAL A 76 -3.43 4.91 -11.32
N TYR A 77 -3.82 3.64 -11.55
CA TYR A 77 -4.40 2.82 -10.48
C TYR A 77 -3.37 2.47 -9.40
N ALA A 78 -2.12 2.15 -9.80
CA ALA A 78 -1.05 1.91 -8.86
C ALA A 78 -0.76 3.16 -8.00
N LEU A 79 -0.70 4.34 -8.62
CA LEU A 79 -0.46 5.60 -7.94
C LEU A 79 -1.61 6.00 -7.03
N SER A 80 -2.85 5.98 -7.53
CA SER A 80 -4.03 6.38 -6.75
C SER A 80 -4.25 5.47 -5.54
N GLY A 81 -4.09 4.15 -5.72
CA GLY A 81 -4.17 3.20 -4.61
C GLY A 81 -3.06 3.46 -3.58
N ALA A 82 -1.82 3.66 -4.00
CA ALA A 82 -0.72 3.96 -3.09
C ALA A 82 -0.89 5.29 -2.34
N ILE A 83 -1.39 6.34 -2.99
CA ILE A 83 -1.71 7.61 -2.33
C ILE A 83 -2.82 7.41 -1.29
N LEU A 84 -3.89 6.69 -1.64
CA LEU A 84 -4.97 6.41 -0.70
C LEU A 84 -4.46 5.60 0.51
N THR A 85 -3.65 4.57 0.29
CA THR A 85 -3.00 3.81 1.38
C THR A 85 -2.16 4.72 2.28
N ALA A 86 -1.38 5.65 1.70
CA ALA A 86 -0.58 6.60 2.46
C ALA A 86 -1.43 7.57 3.30
N LEU A 87 -2.54 8.05 2.74
CA LEU A 87 -3.49 8.92 3.49
C LEU A 87 -4.13 8.16 4.65
N ILE A 88 -4.52 6.91 4.45
CA ILE A 88 -5.07 6.06 5.49
C ILE A 88 -4.02 5.77 6.56
N LEU A 89 -2.77 5.50 6.17
CA LEU A 89 -1.66 5.35 7.11
C LEU A 89 -1.45 6.60 7.96
N ALA A 90 -1.45 7.78 7.35
CA ALA A 90 -1.31 9.05 8.06
C ALA A 90 -2.46 9.33 9.04
N ALA A 91 -3.68 8.89 8.69
CA ALA A 91 -4.86 9.04 9.55
C ALA A 91 -4.95 8.00 10.67
N SER A 92 -4.25 6.87 10.55
CA SER A 92 -4.38 5.72 11.46
C SER A 92 -4.16 6.06 12.94
N PRO A 93 -3.21 6.94 13.37
CA PRO A 93 -3.06 7.28 14.78
C PRO A 93 -4.31 7.89 15.40
N PHE A 94 -4.99 8.76 14.67
CA PHE A 94 -6.22 9.40 15.15
C PHE A 94 -7.37 8.40 15.24
N VAL A 95 -7.53 7.56 14.20
CA VAL A 95 -8.63 6.59 14.12
C VAL A 95 -8.53 5.52 15.21
N VAL A 96 -7.33 4.95 15.44
CA VAL A 96 -7.17 3.91 16.46
C VAL A 96 -7.24 4.47 17.88
N THR A 97 -6.75 5.70 18.12
CA THR A 97 -6.85 6.35 19.42
C THR A 97 -8.31 6.74 19.72
N TRP A 98 -9.04 7.22 18.72
CA TRP A 98 -10.48 7.50 18.86
C TRP A 98 -11.28 6.24 19.18
N LEU A 99 -10.99 5.10 18.52
CA LEU A 99 -11.62 3.82 18.86
C LEU A 99 -11.33 3.41 20.30
N ALA A 100 -10.08 3.55 20.75
CA ALA A 100 -9.69 3.17 22.11
C ALA A 100 -10.47 3.94 23.18
N GLN A 101 -10.78 5.22 22.91
CA GLN A 101 -11.56 6.07 23.82
C GLN A 101 -13.07 5.83 23.72
N ASN A 102 -13.56 5.33 22.60
CA ASN A 102 -15.00 5.22 22.29
C ASN A 102 -15.31 3.83 21.69
N GLN A 103 -15.22 2.79 22.49
CA GLN A 103 -15.45 1.39 22.07
C GLN A 103 -16.95 1.07 21.97
N THR A 104 -17.63 1.64 20.96
CA THR A 104 -19.04 1.33 20.66
C THR A 104 -19.13 0.42 19.42
N PRO A 105 -20.21 -0.37 19.26
CA PRO A 105 -20.38 -1.22 18.07
C PRO A 105 -20.30 -0.44 16.76
N ILE A 106 -20.84 0.77 16.71
CA ILE A 106 -20.80 1.61 15.50
C ILE A 106 -19.37 2.06 15.17
N ASN A 107 -18.60 2.44 16.19
CA ASN A 107 -17.21 2.86 16.00
C ASN A 107 -16.33 1.69 15.54
N PHE A 108 -16.62 0.49 16.03
CA PHE A 108 -15.98 -0.72 15.57
C PHE A 108 -16.22 -0.95 14.05
N VAL A 109 -17.46 -0.81 13.60
CA VAL A 109 -17.81 -0.94 12.17
C VAL A 109 -17.10 0.15 11.33
N LEU A 110 -17.08 1.40 11.80
CA LEU A 110 -16.41 2.49 11.08
C LEU A 110 -14.91 2.25 10.95
N VAL A 111 -14.26 1.78 12.01
CA VAL A 111 -12.84 1.46 11.99
C VAL A 111 -12.57 0.20 11.15
N PHE A 112 -13.45 -0.79 11.17
CA PHE A 112 -13.36 -1.93 10.26
C PHE A 112 -13.41 -1.50 8.78
N LEU A 113 -14.32 -0.60 8.41
CA LEU A 113 -14.39 -0.06 7.05
C LEU A 113 -13.15 0.75 6.69
N PHE A 114 -12.53 1.44 7.65
CA PHE A 114 -11.25 2.13 7.46
C PHE A 114 -10.12 1.14 7.11
N PHE A 115 -10.00 0.01 7.84
CA PHE A 115 -9.02 -1.03 7.54
C PHE A 115 -9.35 -1.79 6.24
N LEU A 116 -10.63 -1.98 5.94
CA LEU A 116 -11.07 -2.56 4.68
C LEU A 116 -10.66 -1.67 3.48
N LEU A 117 -10.86 -0.36 3.60
CA LEU A 117 -10.48 0.60 2.58
C LEU A 117 -8.96 0.64 2.37
N GLU A 118 -8.17 0.52 3.44
CA GLU A 118 -6.72 0.36 3.37
C GLU A 118 -6.35 -0.90 2.59
N GLY A 119 -6.95 -2.04 2.93
CA GLY A 119 -6.72 -3.29 2.22
C GLY A 119 -7.07 -3.17 0.73
N VAL A 120 -8.24 -2.63 0.39
CA VAL A 120 -8.65 -2.42 -1.01
C VAL A 120 -7.62 -1.55 -1.75
N SER A 121 -7.22 -0.42 -1.17
CA SER A 121 -6.28 0.50 -1.82
C SER A 121 -4.91 -0.13 -2.03
N THR A 122 -4.41 -0.87 -1.05
CA THR A 122 -3.12 -1.59 -1.11
C THR A 122 -3.14 -2.68 -2.17
N PHE A 123 -4.19 -3.51 -2.22
CA PHE A 123 -4.28 -4.59 -3.20
C PHE A 123 -4.54 -4.08 -4.62
N VAL A 124 -5.34 -3.03 -4.80
CA VAL A 124 -5.50 -2.38 -6.11
C VAL A 124 -4.17 -1.81 -6.61
N ALA A 125 -3.44 -1.09 -5.75
CA ALA A 125 -2.13 -0.56 -6.10
C ALA A 125 -1.14 -1.68 -6.47
N GLY A 126 -1.06 -2.73 -5.65
CA GLY A 126 -0.16 -3.86 -5.85
C GLY A 126 -0.47 -4.63 -7.14
N THR A 127 -1.75 -4.93 -7.42
CA THR A 127 -2.17 -5.64 -8.62
C THR A 127 -1.86 -4.84 -9.88
N ALA A 128 -2.19 -3.55 -9.90
CA ALA A 128 -1.89 -2.68 -11.04
C ALA A 128 -0.38 -2.54 -11.27
N TYR A 129 0.41 -2.44 -10.20
CA TYR A 129 1.87 -2.40 -10.29
C TYR A 129 2.47 -3.70 -10.82
N LEU A 130 2.05 -4.87 -10.34
CA LEU A 130 2.55 -6.16 -10.82
C LEU A 130 2.17 -6.40 -12.29
N SER A 131 0.99 -5.97 -12.71
CA SER A 131 0.59 -5.97 -14.11
C SER A 131 1.49 -5.05 -14.96
N LEU A 132 1.85 -3.88 -14.44
CA LEU A 132 2.81 -2.98 -15.12
C LEU A 132 4.18 -3.64 -15.31
N ILE A 133 4.71 -4.34 -14.30
CA ILE A 133 5.97 -5.10 -14.42
C ILE A 133 5.85 -6.14 -15.52
N THR A 134 4.73 -6.86 -15.59
CA THR A 134 4.48 -7.88 -16.60
C THR A 134 4.43 -7.28 -18.00
N ASP A 135 3.79 -6.12 -18.17
CA ASP A 135 3.67 -5.42 -19.46
C ASP A 135 5.02 -4.85 -19.94
N LEU A 136 5.94 -4.52 -19.02
CA LEU A 136 7.26 -3.96 -19.32
C LEU A 136 8.36 -5.00 -19.50
N THR A 137 8.09 -6.28 -19.23
CA THR A 137 9.08 -7.36 -19.28
C THR A 137 8.74 -8.43 -20.32
N THR A 138 9.76 -8.96 -20.99
CA THR A 138 9.61 -10.17 -21.82
C THR A 138 9.52 -11.41 -20.93
N GLU A 139 8.99 -12.51 -21.46
CA GLU A 139 8.88 -13.79 -20.69
C GLU A 139 10.19 -14.23 -20.08
N LYS A 140 11.32 -14.06 -20.82
CA LYS A 140 12.67 -14.42 -20.35
C LYS A 140 13.16 -13.54 -19.20
N GLU A 141 12.76 -12.28 -19.17
CA GLU A 141 13.20 -11.30 -18.15
C GLU A 141 12.30 -11.31 -16.91
N ARG A 142 11.06 -11.78 -17.03
CA ARG A 142 10.01 -11.66 -16.01
C ARG A 142 10.42 -12.26 -14.67
N GLY A 143 11.02 -13.43 -14.66
CA GLY A 143 11.49 -14.08 -13.42
C GLY A 143 12.55 -13.25 -12.69
N GLY A 144 13.55 -12.74 -13.43
CA GLY A 144 14.59 -11.89 -12.86
C GLY A 144 14.04 -10.54 -12.35
N ALA A 145 13.14 -9.91 -13.12
CA ALA A 145 12.49 -8.67 -12.72
C ALA A 145 11.67 -8.85 -11.43
N THR A 146 10.87 -9.91 -11.35
CA THR A 146 10.10 -10.27 -10.15
C THR A 146 11.03 -10.48 -8.96
N GLY A 147 12.13 -11.20 -9.12
CA GLY A 147 13.12 -11.41 -8.05
C GLY A 147 13.66 -10.10 -7.48
N VAL A 148 14.04 -9.14 -8.33
CA VAL A 148 14.55 -7.84 -7.89
C VAL A 148 13.49 -7.04 -7.13
N VAL A 149 12.26 -6.94 -7.63
CA VAL A 149 11.23 -6.13 -6.98
C VAL A 149 10.80 -6.72 -5.64
N TRP A 150 10.72 -8.06 -5.53
CA TRP A 150 10.45 -8.73 -4.26
C TRP A 150 11.61 -8.60 -3.25
N THR A 151 12.86 -8.60 -3.73
CA THR A 151 14.02 -8.30 -2.87
C THR A 151 13.92 -6.90 -2.27
N LEU A 152 13.54 -5.90 -3.08
CA LEU A 152 13.36 -4.54 -2.58
C LEU A 152 12.19 -4.42 -1.60
N LEU A 153 11.12 -5.20 -1.75
CA LEU A 153 10.07 -5.31 -0.74
C LEU A 153 10.64 -5.80 0.60
N MET A 154 11.44 -6.89 0.58
CA MET A 154 12.06 -7.41 1.80
C MET A 154 13.02 -6.38 2.44
N VAL A 155 13.79 -5.66 1.64
CA VAL A 155 14.63 -4.55 2.14
C VAL A 155 13.78 -3.49 2.84
N GLY A 156 12.65 -3.09 2.24
CA GLY A 156 11.70 -2.16 2.85
C GLY A 156 11.16 -2.66 4.19
N ILE A 157 10.77 -3.93 4.25
CA ILE A 157 10.30 -4.57 5.49
C ILE A 157 11.38 -4.54 6.59
N ILE A 158 12.59 -5.02 6.27
CA ILE A 158 13.68 -5.13 7.25
C ILE A 158 14.10 -3.76 7.77
N PHE A 159 14.36 -2.82 6.85
CA PHE A 159 14.79 -1.47 7.21
C PHE A 159 13.75 -0.75 8.08
N THR A 160 12.48 -0.83 7.69
CA THR A 160 11.39 -0.20 8.44
C THR A 160 11.16 -0.89 9.77
N GLY A 161 11.24 -2.22 9.83
CA GLY A 161 11.12 -2.96 11.09
C GLY A 161 12.17 -2.55 12.13
N ILE A 162 13.43 -2.42 11.70
CA ILE A 162 14.52 -1.96 12.57
C ILE A 162 14.29 -0.50 12.99
N SER A 163 13.99 0.39 12.04
CA SER A 163 13.82 1.82 12.30
C SER A 163 12.64 2.09 13.25
N THR A 164 11.50 1.43 13.03
CA THR A 164 10.33 1.60 13.90
C THR A 164 10.56 1.07 15.31
N GLY A 165 11.30 -0.04 15.45
CA GLY A 165 11.69 -0.57 16.75
C GLY A 165 12.58 0.40 17.55
N LEU A 166 13.43 1.18 16.87
CA LEU A 166 14.26 2.20 17.49
C LEU A 166 13.46 3.47 17.85
N ILE A 167 12.57 3.93 16.98
CA ILE A 167 11.77 5.15 17.16
C ILE A 167 10.72 4.96 18.27
N LEU A 168 10.08 3.79 18.34
CA LEU A 168 9.01 3.49 19.29
C LEU A 168 9.47 2.72 20.52
N LYS A 169 10.74 2.90 20.96
CA LYS A 169 11.20 2.35 22.25
C LYS A 169 10.33 2.83 23.41
N THR A 170 9.97 4.11 23.38
CA THR A 170 9.00 4.70 24.32
C THR A 170 7.84 5.22 23.50
N TYR A 171 6.65 4.67 23.74
CA TYR A 171 5.45 5.11 23.04
C TYR A 171 5.08 6.53 23.45
N SER A 172 4.77 7.36 22.46
CA SER A 172 3.99 8.58 22.59
C SER A 172 3.11 8.76 21.36
N PHE A 173 1.97 9.39 21.52
CA PHE A 173 1.10 9.70 20.36
C PHE A 173 1.86 10.48 19.27
N ASN A 174 2.69 11.46 19.68
CA ASN A 174 3.47 12.27 18.75
C ASN A 174 4.53 11.43 18.00
N SER A 175 5.20 10.49 18.66
CA SER A 175 6.15 9.58 17.99
C SER A 175 5.44 8.67 16.99
N PHE A 176 4.28 8.16 17.34
CA PHE A 176 3.45 7.35 16.46
C PHE A 176 2.95 8.14 15.26
N LEU A 177 2.42 9.36 15.49
CA LEU A 177 1.97 10.25 14.42
C LEU A 177 3.13 10.65 13.49
N THR A 178 4.28 11.02 14.04
CA THR A 178 5.46 11.37 13.24
C THR A 178 5.92 10.19 12.36
N LEU A 179 5.95 8.98 12.92
CA LEU A 179 6.32 7.78 12.19
C LEU A 179 5.36 7.51 11.01
N THR A 180 4.05 7.59 11.23
CA THR A 180 3.06 7.34 10.17
C THR A 180 3.08 8.42 9.11
N LEU A 181 3.27 9.69 9.48
CA LEU A 181 3.40 10.81 8.52
C LEU A 181 4.67 10.69 7.67
N ILE A 182 5.81 10.40 8.29
CA ILE A 182 7.07 10.18 7.55
C ILE A 182 6.92 8.96 6.63
N GLY A 183 6.39 7.85 7.13
CA GLY A 183 6.15 6.64 6.35
C GLY A 183 5.23 6.90 5.15
N ALA A 184 4.14 7.62 5.35
CA ALA A 184 3.20 8.01 4.31
C ALA A 184 3.87 8.93 3.27
N GLY A 185 4.57 9.98 3.70
CA GLY A 185 5.25 10.91 2.79
C GLY A 185 6.35 10.25 1.97
N LEU A 186 7.19 9.43 2.61
CA LEU A 186 8.25 8.69 1.92
C LEU A 186 7.67 7.66 0.94
N SER A 187 6.59 6.95 1.31
CA SER A 187 5.97 5.97 0.41
C SER A 187 5.42 6.63 -0.84
N VAL A 188 4.74 7.77 -0.72
CA VAL A 188 4.25 8.54 -1.89
C VAL A 188 5.41 9.01 -2.76
N ALA A 189 6.47 9.56 -2.17
CA ALA A 189 7.64 10.02 -2.92
C ALA A 189 8.29 8.86 -3.71
N LEU A 190 8.52 7.71 -3.07
CA LEU A 190 9.10 6.53 -3.70
C LEU A 190 8.21 5.97 -4.82
N VAL A 191 6.89 5.91 -4.60
CA VAL A 191 5.93 5.44 -5.61
C VAL A 191 5.88 6.38 -6.81
N VAL A 192 5.86 7.69 -6.58
CA VAL A 192 5.90 8.68 -7.68
C VAL A 192 7.18 8.50 -8.50
N ILE A 193 8.35 8.42 -7.85
CA ILE A 193 9.63 8.20 -8.54
C ILE A 193 9.60 6.87 -9.31
N ALA A 194 9.05 5.80 -8.72
CA ALA A 194 8.94 4.49 -9.35
C ALA A 194 8.13 4.52 -10.63
N LEU A 195 6.96 5.17 -10.62
CA LEU A 195 5.99 5.11 -11.71
C LEU A 195 6.16 6.20 -12.77
N LEU A 196 6.92 7.26 -12.49
CA LEU A 196 7.08 8.40 -13.39
C LEU A 196 7.63 7.94 -14.75
N ASN A 197 6.91 8.26 -15.85
CA ASN A 197 7.31 7.95 -17.21
C ASN A 197 7.63 6.47 -17.51
N GLN A 198 7.01 5.54 -16.77
CA GLN A 198 7.19 4.10 -17.02
C GLN A 198 6.21 3.58 -18.07
N GLU A 199 5.00 4.07 -18.07
CA GLU A 199 3.95 3.67 -18.99
C GLU A 199 3.84 4.69 -20.14
N ARG A 200 3.81 4.21 -21.39
CA ARG A 200 3.49 5.07 -22.54
C ARG A 200 1.98 5.26 -22.60
N ARG A 201 1.55 6.49 -22.91
CA ARG A 201 0.12 6.75 -23.13
C ARG A 201 -0.40 5.82 -24.23
N ALA A 202 -1.50 5.13 -23.95
CA ALA A 202 -2.20 4.38 -24.98
C ALA A 202 -2.68 5.39 -26.03
N VAL A 203 -2.15 5.27 -27.25
CA VAL A 203 -2.68 6.02 -28.38
C VAL A 203 -4.13 5.53 -28.57
N ALA A 204 -5.10 6.44 -28.53
CA ALA A 204 -6.48 6.09 -28.80
C ALA A 204 -6.51 5.31 -30.12
N ALA A 205 -6.95 4.06 -30.07
CA ALA A 205 -7.13 3.26 -31.27
C ALA A 205 -8.07 4.04 -32.19
N ALA A 206 -7.59 4.38 -33.39
CA ALA A 206 -8.44 5.01 -34.38
C ALA A 206 -9.68 4.12 -34.57
N PRO A 207 -10.89 4.69 -34.66
CA PRO A 207 -12.09 3.90 -34.88
C PRO A 207 -11.87 3.06 -36.13
N GLN A 208 -11.96 1.73 -35.98
CA GLN A 208 -11.97 0.84 -37.15
C GLN A 208 -13.22 1.19 -37.91
N THR A 209 -13.05 1.90 -39.03
CA THR A 209 -14.11 2.10 -40.03
C THR A 209 -14.36 0.75 -40.67
N SER A 210 -15.48 0.15 -40.28
CA SER A 210 -16.09 -1.02 -40.92
C SER A 210 -16.63 -0.65 -42.27
#